data_da157780b62dfd7295113d61868cec06
#
_entry.id   da157780b62dfd7295113d61868cec06
#
_cell.length_a   1.000
_cell.length_b   1.000
_cell.length_c   1.000
_cell.angle_alpha   90.00
_cell.angle_beta   90.00
_cell.angle_gamma   90.00
#
_symmetry.space_group_name_H-M   'P 1'
#
loop_
_entity.id
_entity.type
_entity.pdbx_description
1 polymer ?
#
loop_
_entity_poly.entity_id
_entity_poly.type
_entity_poly.pdbx_seq_one_letter_code
_entity_poly.pdbx_strand_id
1 'polypeptide(L)'
;MNSKFWLGVWEIVKFGLIVLVIVMPIRLYIAQPFIVSGDSMVPTFHSGDYLIIDELTYNFVREPEIGEVIVFRYPEDPSKFFIKRIEGLPGETIDIGGKEWNLGEDEYFVMGDNRLFSLDSRSWGPLPRKNITGRALVRLWPPTALAYIPQ
;
A
#
# COMPACT_ATOMS: atom_id res chain seq x y z
N MET A 1 24.36 47.57 -6.56
CA MET A 1 23.42 46.47 -6.28
C MET A 1 24.27 45.28 -5.86
N ASN A 2 24.18 44.85 -4.57
CA ASN A 2 25.18 43.98 -3.95
C ASN A 2 25.22 42.57 -4.57
N SER A 3 26.35 42.24 -5.21
CA SER A 3 26.61 40.88 -5.78
C SER A 3 26.51 39.77 -4.71
N LYS A 4 26.82 40.07 -3.46
CA LYS A 4 26.64 39.16 -2.32
C LYS A 4 25.18 38.80 -2.02
N PHE A 5 24.25 39.73 -2.23
CA PHE A 5 22.81 39.49 -2.06
C PHE A 5 22.31 38.49 -3.12
N TRP A 6 22.70 38.67 -4.37
CA TRP A 6 22.30 37.78 -5.46
C TRP A 6 22.91 36.38 -5.35
N LEU A 7 24.12 36.26 -4.81
CA LEU A 7 24.73 34.97 -4.53
C LEU A 7 23.96 34.21 -3.43
N GLY A 8 23.54 34.90 -2.37
CA GLY A 8 22.76 34.29 -1.30
C GLY A 8 21.36 33.84 -1.81
N VAL A 9 20.70 34.67 -2.61
CA VAL A 9 19.42 34.29 -3.25
C VAL A 9 19.59 33.07 -4.14
N TRP A 10 20.66 33.01 -4.94
CA TRP A 10 20.95 31.88 -5.82
C TRP A 10 21.19 30.57 -5.06
N GLU A 11 21.84 30.62 -3.90
CA GLU A 11 22.06 29.44 -3.05
C GLU A 11 20.77 28.91 -2.45
N ILE A 12 19.87 29.80 -2.00
CA ILE A 12 18.54 29.42 -1.50
C ILE A 12 17.71 28.78 -2.61
N VAL A 13 17.74 29.36 -3.81
CA VAL A 13 17.01 28.81 -4.97
C VAL A 13 17.54 27.43 -5.35
N LYS A 14 18.87 27.24 -5.39
CA LYS A 14 19.46 25.91 -5.66
C LYS A 14 19.05 24.88 -4.61
N PHE A 15 19.15 25.25 -3.32
CA PHE A 15 18.73 24.36 -2.24
C PHE A 15 17.25 23.99 -2.35
N GLY A 16 16.37 24.98 -2.59
CA GLY A 16 14.94 24.75 -2.81
C GLY A 16 14.69 23.83 -4.00
N LEU A 17 15.42 23.98 -5.09
CA LEU A 17 15.30 23.16 -6.28
C LEU A 17 15.77 21.71 -6.05
N ILE A 18 16.86 21.53 -5.29
CA ILE A 18 17.34 20.20 -4.89
C ILE A 18 16.31 19.51 -3.99
N VAL A 19 15.77 20.22 -3.00
CA VAL A 19 14.73 19.70 -2.11
C VAL A 19 13.48 19.31 -2.94
N LEU A 20 13.07 20.16 -3.87
CA LEU A 20 11.93 19.88 -4.73
C LEU A 20 12.15 18.64 -5.61
N VAL A 21 13.32 18.53 -6.25
CA VAL A 21 13.66 17.44 -7.18
C VAL A 21 13.84 16.10 -6.44
N ILE A 22 14.32 16.13 -5.19
CA ILE A 22 14.52 14.90 -4.41
C ILE A 22 13.27 14.55 -3.59
N VAL A 23 12.71 15.50 -2.84
CA VAL A 23 11.63 15.21 -1.88
C VAL A 23 10.28 15.02 -2.56
N MET A 24 10.02 15.75 -3.65
CA MET A 24 8.76 15.62 -4.37
C MET A 24 8.54 14.22 -4.97
N PRO A 25 9.50 13.65 -5.73
CA PRO A 25 9.34 12.28 -6.24
C PRO A 25 9.22 11.24 -5.12
N ILE A 26 10.00 11.41 -4.04
CA ILE A 26 9.92 10.51 -2.88
C ILE A 26 8.51 10.54 -2.29
N ARG A 27 7.93 11.72 -2.09
CA ARG A 27 6.58 11.85 -1.54
C ARG A 27 5.48 11.40 -2.50
N LEU A 28 5.66 11.61 -3.80
CA LEU A 28 4.62 11.30 -4.80
C LEU A 28 4.61 9.82 -5.21
N TYR A 29 5.75 9.13 -5.11
CA TYR A 29 5.90 7.81 -5.74
C TYR A 29 6.49 6.73 -4.82
N ILE A 30 7.19 7.08 -3.72
CA ILE A 30 7.96 6.10 -2.96
C ILE A 30 7.32 5.75 -1.62
N ALA A 31 6.70 6.71 -0.93
CA ALA A 31 6.32 6.50 0.46
C ALA A 31 5.05 7.28 0.83
N GLN A 32 3.89 6.68 0.65
CA GLN A 32 2.67 7.23 1.23
C GLN A 32 2.46 6.68 2.64
N PRO A 33 2.33 7.55 3.66
CA PRO A 33 1.97 7.11 5.00
C PRO A 33 0.47 6.78 5.05
N PHE A 34 0.16 5.59 5.55
CA PHE A 34 -1.20 5.15 5.83
C PHE A 34 -1.35 4.84 7.32
N ILE A 35 -2.53 5.13 7.86
CA ILE A 35 -2.89 4.73 9.22
C ILE A 35 -3.90 3.60 9.11
N VAL A 36 -3.58 2.47 9.74
CA VAL A 36 -4.49 1.33 9.82
C VAL A 36 -5.72 1.71 10.65
N SER A 37 -6.89 1.41 10.14
CA SER A 37 -8.15 1.57 10.86
C SER A 37 -8.92 0.26 10.88
N GLY A 38 -9.35 -0.16 12.06
CA GLY A 38 -10.07 -1.42 12.29
C GLY A 38 -9.14 -2.61 12.55
N ASP A 39 -9.75 -3.77 12.82
CA ASP A 39 -9.10 -4.95 13.36
C ASP A 39 -9.01 -6.11 12.37
N SER A 40 -9.28 -5.87 11.09
CA SER A 40 -9.32 -6.90 10.05
C SER A 40 -7.98 -7.57 9.78
N MET A 41 -6.86 -6.96 10.19
CA MET A 41 -5.51 -7.46 9.99
C MET A 41 -4.82 -7.90 11.28
N VAL A 42 -5.55 -7.97 12.40
CA VAL A 42 -5.05 -8.52 13.68
C VAL A 42 -4.76 -10.02 13.49
N PRO A 43 -3.63 -10.55 14.00
CA PRO A 43 -2.64 -9.90 14.88
C PRO A 43 -1.51 -9.14 14.13
N THR A 44 -1.46 -9.20 12.80
CA THR A 44 -0.36 -8.61 12.02
C THR A 44 -0.31 -7.09 12.15
N PHE A 45 -1.47 -6.43 12.04
CA PHE A 45 -1.60 -4.98 12.20
C PHE A 45 -2.77 -4.65 13.12
N HIS A 46 -2.60 -3.58 13.90
CA HIS A 46 -3.62 -3.05 14.80
C HIS A 46 -4.06 -1.65 14.37
N SER A 47 -5.25 -1.28 14.78
CA SER A 47 -5.75 0.08 14.56
C SER A 47 -4.80 1.11 15.17
N GLY A 48 -4.42 2.13 14.40
CA GLY A 48 -3.44 3.14 14.78
C GLY A 48 -2.01 2.87 14.32
N ASP A 49 -1.71 1.71 13.74
CA ASP A 49 -0.40 1.44 13.14
C ASP A 49 -0.13 2.39 11.95
N TYR A 50 1.07 2.98 11.90
CA TYR A 50 1.52 3.78 10.77
C TYR A 50 2.35 2.93 9.82
N LEU A 51 1.93 2.87 8.57
CA LEU A 51 2.57 2.07 7.52
C LEU A 51 3.13 2.97 6.44
N ILE A 52 4.25 2.56 5.87
CA ILE A 52 4.76 3.07 4.59
C ILE A 52 4.37 2.08 3.50
N ILE A 53 3.74 2.60 2.46
CA ILE A 53 3.29 1.83 1.30
C ILE A 53 4.25 2.09 0.14
N ASP A 54 4.71 1.01 -0.47
CA ASP A 54 5.54 1.00 -1.67
C ASP A 54 4.64 0.86 -2.90
N GLU A 55 4.48 1.93 -3.63
CA GLU A 55 3.70 1.98 -4.87
C GLU A 55 4.57 1.68 -6.11
N LEU A 56 5.90 1.86 -6.00
CA LEU A 56 6.80 1.74 -7.14
C LEU A 56 6.95 0.31 -7.60
N THR A 57 7.05 -0.63 -6.67
CA THR A 57 7.28 -2.03 -7.00
C THR A 57 6.23 -2.55 -7.96
N TYR A 58 4.96 -2.31 -7.70
CA TYR A 58 3.87 -2.81 -8.54
C TYR A 58 3.65 -2.03 -9.83
N ASN A 59 4.18 -0.81 -9.92
CA ASN A 59 4.06 0.00 -11.12
C ASN A 59 5.20 -0.20 -12.10
N PHE A 60 6.40 -0.63 -11.62
CA PHE A 60 7.61 -0.60 -12.43
C PHE A 60 8.50 -1.84 -12.34
N VAL A 61 8.32 -2.70 -11.34
CA VAL A 61 9.27 -3.79 -11.06
C VAL A 61 8.64 -5.17 -11.27
N ARG A 62 7.50 -5.45 -10.62
CA ARG A 62 6.84 -6.74 -10.69
C ARG A 62 5.37 -6.66 -10.27
N GLU A 63 4.62 -7.70 -10.58
CA GLU A 63 3.25 -7.86 -10.11
C GLU A 63 3.19 -8.26 -8.62
N PRO A 64 2.01 -8.04 -7.97
CA PRO A 64 1.75 -8.53 -6.62
C PRO A 64 1.86 -10.06 -6.51
N GLU A 65 2.41 -10.53 -5.38
CA GLU A 65 2.63 -11.96 -5.11
C GLU A 65 1.73 -12.46 -3.97
N ILE A 66 1.58 -13.80 -3.91
CA ILE A 66 0.80 -14.47 -2.86
C ILE A 66 1.40 -14.17 -1.47
N GLY A 67 0.55 -13.93 -0.49
CA GLY A 67 0.95 -13.65 0.89
C GLY A 67 1.30 -12.17 1.16
N GLU A 68 1.50 -11.35 0.15
CA GLU A 68 1.79 -9.92 0.34
C GLU A 68 0.62 -9.17 0.96
N VAL A 69 0.94 -8.23 1.85
CA VAL A 69 -0.07 -7.32 2.41
C VAL A 69 -0.12 -6.05 1.55
N ILE A 70 -1.29 -5.79 0.99
CA ILE A 70 -1.51 -4.68 0.07
C ILE A 70 -2.52 -3.66 0.61
N VAL A 71 -2.35 -2.42 0.17
CA VAL A 71 -3.34 -1.35 0.29
C VAL A 71 -3.97 -1.13 -1.08
N PHE A 72 -5.29 -1.02 -1.10
CA PHE A 72 -6.06 -0.87 -2.33
C PHE A 72 -7.31 -0.02 -2.11
N ARG A 73 -7.88 0.49 -3.19
CA ARG A 73 -9.17 1.18 -3.19
C ARG A 73 -10.29 0.15 -3.18
N TYR A 74 -11.22 0.30 -2.23
CA TYR A 74 -12.35 -0.61 -2.10
C TYR A 74 -13.21 -0.61 -3.38
N PRO A 75 -13.48 -1.77 -4.01
CA PRO A 75 -14.16 -1.81 -5.30
C PRO A 75 -15.55 -1.18 -5.35
N GLU A 76 -16.31 -1.29 -4.25
CA GLU A 76 -17.66 -0.72 -4.18
C GLU A 76 -17.68 0.77 -3.77
N ASP A 77 -16.58 1.26 -3.15
CA ASP A 77 -16.41 2.66 -2.79
C ASP A 77 -14.93 3.06 -2.89
N PRO A 78 -14.46 3.47 -4.08
CA PRO A 78 -13.04 3.81 -4.31
C PRO A 78 -12.50 5.01 -3.52
N SER A 79 -13.35 5.73 -2.80
CA SER A 79 -12.92 6.78 -1.86
C SER A 79 -12.27 6.19 -0.60
N LYS A 80 -12.51 4.92 -0.30
CA LYS A 80 -12.00 4.20 0.86
C LYS A 80 -10.81 3.32 0.50
N PHE A 81 -9.82 3.31 1.37
CA PHE A 81 -8.68 2.40 1.28
C PHE A 81 -8.84 1.26 2.26
N PHE A 82 -8.53 0.06 1.80
CA PHE A 82 -8.49 -1.15 2.60
C PHE A 82 -7.09 -1.74 2.58
N ILE A 83 -6.77 -2.48 3.65
CA ILE A 83 -5.55 -3.25 3.79
C ILE A 83 -5.92 -4.73 3.97
N LYS A 84 -5.37 -5.61 3.14
CA LYS A 84 -5.62 -7.06 3.15
C LYS A 84 -4.39 -7.82 2.66
N ARG A 85 -4.41 -9.14 2.87
CA ARG A 85 -3.40 -10.07 2.36
C ARG A 85 -3.89 -10.73 1.07
N ILE A 86 -2.99 -10.90 0.11
CA ILE A 86 -3.25 -11.65 -1.12
C ILE A 86 -3.29 -13.14 -0.80
N GLU A 87 -4.38 -13.80 -1.16
CA GLU A 87 -4.64 -15.22 -0.96
C GLU A 87 -4.88 -15.96 -2.28
N GLY A 88 -5.02 -15.25 -3.38
CA GLY A 88 -5.15 -15.81 -4.72
C GLY A 88 -4.66 -14.87 -5.80
N LEU A 89 -4.03 -15.43 -6.81
CA LEU A 89 -3.41 -14.73 -7.93
C LEU A 89 -4.28 -14.80 -9.21
N PRO A 90 -4.03 -13.91 -10.18
CA PRO A 90 -4.73 -13.94 -11.46
C PRO A 90 -4.72 -15.31 -12.14
N GLY A 91 -5.87 -15.71 -12.66
CA GLY A 91 -6.05 -16.98 -13.37
C GLY A 91 -6.19 -18.21 -12.47
N GLU A 92 -6.06 -18.09 -11.16
CA GLU A 92 -6.23 -19.21 -10.24
C GLU A 92 -7.70 -19.50 -9.94
N THR A 93 -7.98 -20.76 -9.62
CA THR A 93 -9.22 -21.18 -8.98
C THR A 93 -8.92 -21.47 -7.52
N ILE A 94 -9.62 -20.80 -6.62
CA ILE A 94 -9.44 -20.97 -5.18
C ILE A 94 -10.75 -21.44 -4.54
N ASP A 95 -10.66 -22.33 -3.56
CA ASP A 95 -11.78 -22.77 -2.73
C ASP A 95 -11.65 -22.18 -1.33
N ILE A 96 -12.62 -21.41 -0.92
CA ILE A 96 -12.71 -20.85 0.42
C ILE A 96 -14.02 -21.26 1.06
N GLY A 97 -13.92 -22.23 1.97
CA GLY A 97 -15.09 -22.70 2.72
C GLY A 97 -16.15 -23.43 1.88
N GLY A 98 -15.73 -24.12 0.82
CA GLY A 98 -16.59 -24.85 -0.11
C GLY A 98 -17.22 -23.98 -1.19
N LYS A 99 -16.78 -22.74 -1.33
CA LYS A 99 -17.14 -21.84 -2.43
C LYS A 99 -15.92 -21.64 -3.32
N GLU A 100 -16.07 -22.02 -4.59
CA GLU A 100 -15.03 -21.81 -5.61
C GLU A 100 -15.11 -20.40 -6.19
N TRP A 101 -13.93 -19.82 -6.40
CA TRP A 101 -13.72 -18.53 -7.05
C TRP A 101 -12.74 -18.70 -8.20
N ASN A 102 -13.18 -18.39 -9.41
CA ASN A 102 -12.33 -18.37 -10.59
C ASN A 102 -11.88 -16.92 -10.82
N LEU A 103 -10.58 -16.67 -10.67
CA LEU A 103 -10.00 -15.34 -10.82
C LEU A 103 -9.68 -15.08 -12.29
N GLY A 104 -10.08 -13.90 -12.77
CA GLY A 104 -9.68 -13.42 -14.09
C GLY A 104 -8.20 -13.09 -14.18
N GLU A 105 -7.73 -12.75 -15.39
CA GLU A 105 -6.29 -12.45 -15.66
C GLU A 105 -5.77 -11.21 -14.90
N ASP A 106 -6.65 -10.32 -14.46
CA ASP A 106 -6.33 -9.09 -13.73
C ASP A 106 -7.01 -9.06 -12.34
N GLU A 107 -7.32 -10.21 -11.77
CA GLU A 107 -8.06 -10.31 -10.52
C GLU A 107 -7.26 -11.04 -9.44
N TYR A 108 -7.29 -10.46 -8.25
CA TYR A 108 -6.69 -11.01 -7.04
C TYR A 108 -7.78 -11.37 -6.02
N PHE A 109 -7.50 -12.36 -5.19
CA PHE A 109 -8.34 -12.63 -4.04
C PHE A 109 -7.63 -12.20 -2.77
N VAL A 110 -8.27 -11.37 -1.96
CA VAL A 110 -7.68 -10.79 -0.77
C VAL A 110 -8.50 -11.05 0.47
N MET A 111 -7.83 -11.33 1.58
CA MET A 111 -8.48 -11.60 2.86
C MET A 111 -7.81 -10.86 4.01
N GLY A 112 -8.58 -10.55 5.03
CA GLY A 112 -8.00 -10.06 6.29
C GLY A 112 -7.40 -11.20 7.11
N ASP A 113 -6.33 -10.92 7.82
CA ASP A 113 -5.70 -11.90 8.74
C ASP A 113 -6.67 -12.28 9.85
N ASN A 114 -7.50 -11.35 10.32
CA ASN A 114 -8.62 -11.60 11.22
C ASN A 114 -9.86 -12.04 10.43
N ARG A 115 -9.92 -13.30 10.07
CA ARG A 115 -10.93 -13.91 9.19
C ARG A 115 -12.38 -13.65 9.61
N LEU A 116 -12.65 -13.54 10.90
CA LEU A 116 -14.00 -13.35 11.45
C LEU A 116 -14.44 -11.88 11.44
N PHE A 117 -13.48 -10.95 11.47
CA PHE A 117 -13.73 -9.51 11.54
C PHE A 117 -13.22 -8.78 10.31
N SER A 118 -13.31 -9.40 9.15
CA SER A 118 -12.83 -8.82 7.89
C SER A 118 -13.93 -8.78 6.82
N LEU A 119 -14.15 -7.58 6.32
CA LEU A 119 -14.86 -7.36 5.06
C LEU A 119 -13.83 -7.46 3.93
N ASP A 120 -13.89 -8.55 3.15
CA ASP A 120 -12.90 -8.88 2.14
C ASP A 120 -13.52 -9.59 0.92
N SER A 121 -12.69 -10.17 0.05
CA SER A 121 -13.13 -10.80 -1.20
C SER A 121 -14.20 -11.88 -1.04
N ARG A 122 -14.31 -12.49 0.14
CA ARG A 122 -15.39 -13.42 0.43
C ARG A 122 -16.78 -12.78 0.38
N SER A 123 -16.83 -11.45 0.62
CA SER A 123 -18.09 -10.69 0.65
C SER A 123 -18.39 -10.00 -0.68
N TRP A 124 -17.38 -9.34 -1.28
CA TRP A 124 -17.55 -8.47 -2.46
C TRP A 124 -16.89 -9.02 -3.73
N GLY A 125 -16.21 -10.18 -3.67
CA GLY A 125 -15.62 -10.84 -4.84
C GLY A 125 -14.15 -10.50 -5.08
N PRO A 126 -13.61 -10.85 -6.26
CA PRO A 126 -12.23 -10.59 -6.62
C PRO A 126 -11.90 -9.10 -6.68
N LEU A 127 -10.64 -8.77 -6.38
CA LEU A 127 -10.09 -7.41 -6.43
C LEU A 127 -9.45 -7.17 -7.79
N PRO A 128 -9.93 -6.22 -8.60
CA PRO A 128 -9.25 -5.86 -9.84
C PRO A 128 -7.86 -5.25 -9.58
N ARG A 129 -6.86 -5.64 -10.39
CA ARG A 129 -5.47 -5.15 -10.32
C ARG A 129 -5.38 -3.62 -10.25
N LYS A 130 -6.18 -2.92 -11.03
CA LYS A 130 -6.21 -1.45 -11.09
C LYS A 130 -6.56 -0.76 -9.77
N ASN A 131 -7.18 -1.47 -8.84
CA ASN A 131 -7.54 -0.95 -7.52
C ASN A 131 -6.37 -1.03 -6.53
N ILE A 132 -5.35 -1.86 -6.81
CA ILE A 132 -4.18 -2.03 -5.93
C ILE A 132 -3.34 -0.76 -6.01
N THR A 133 -3.10 -0.16 -4.84
CA THR A 133 -2.27 1.05 -4.69
C THR A 133 -0.81 0.66 -4.50
N GLY A 134 -0.52 -0.26 -3.59
CA GLY A 134 0.84 -0.69 -3.30
C GLY A 134 0.91 -1.71 -2.18
N ARG A 135 2.11 -2.15 -1.85
CA ARG A 135 2.35 -3.09 -0.76
C ARG A 135 2.72 -2.39 0.54
N ALA A 136 2.34 -2.96 1.66
CA ALA A 136 2.80 -2.53 2.97
C ALA A 136 4.29 -2.92 3.12
N LEU A 137 5.17 -1.94 3.25
CA LEU A 137 6.62 -2.14 3.27
C LEU A 137 7.17 -2.15 4.69
N VAL A 138 6.84 -1.13 5.46
CA VAL A 138 7.38 -0.91 6.82
C VAL A 138 6.29 -0.39 7.73
N ARG A 139 6.22 -0.92 8.95
CA ARG A 139 5.48 -0.34 10.06
C ARG A 139 6.40 0.60 10.85
N LEU A 140 6.03 1.88 10.92
CA LEU A 140 6.81 2.91 11.61
C LEU A 140 6.37 3.13 13.06
N TRP A 141 5.11 2.89 13.36
CA TRP A 141 4.53 3.16 14.68
C TRP A 141 3.59 2.03 15.10
N PRO A 142 3.56 1.64 16.35
CA PRO A 142 4.37 2.16 17.48
C PRO A 142 5.86 1.79 17.34
N PRO A 143 6.80 2.56 17.95
CA PRO A 143 8.25 2.30 17.82
C PRO A 143 8.64 0.92 18.33
N THR A 144 7.90 0.37 19.29
CA THR A 144 8.08 -0.99 19.80
C THR A 144 7.74 -2.08 18.79
N ALA A 145 7.02 -1.73 17.73
CA ALA A 145 6.60 -2.63 16.66
C ALA A 145 7.21 -2.23 15.29
N LEU A 146 8.29 -1.42 15.33
CA LEU A 146 9.03 -1.08 14.11
C LEU A 146 9.51 -2.38 13.46
N ALA A 147 9.02 -2.66 12.28
CA ALA A 147 9.36 -3.86 11.55
C ALA A 147 9.25 -3.64 10.04
N TYR A 148 10.18 -4.23 9.31
CA TYR A 148 9.98 -4.53 7.90
C TYR A 148 8.93 -5.65 7.82
N ILE A 149 7.96 -5.50 6.94
CA ILE A 149 6.86 -6.47 6.79
C ILE A 149 7.38 -7.60 5.90
N PRO A 150 7.56 -8.82 6.45
CA PRO A 150 7.94 -9.96 5.62
C PRO A 150 6.84 -10.24 4.60
N GLN A 151 7.27 -10.49 3.41
CA GLN A 151 6.44 -10.85 2.27
C GLN A 151 6.26 -12.35 2.20
#